data_afe8e2b90aaa087cc7cea494a83607a7
#
_entry.id   afe8e2b90aaa087cc7cea494a83607a7
#
_cell.length_a   1.000
_cell.length_b   1.000
_cell.length_c   1.000
_cell.angle_alpha   90.00
_cell.angle_beta   90.00
_cell.angle_gamma   90.00
#
_symmetry.space_group_name_H-M   'P 1'
#
loop_
_entity.id
_entity.type
_entity.pdbx_description
1 polymer ?
#
loop_
_entity_poly.entity_id
_entity_poly.type
_entity_poly.pdbx_seq_one_letter_code
_entity_poly.pdbx_strand_id
1 'polypeptide(L)'
;MAKKRRRTMAIKNRYDFVMLFDVENGNPNGDPDAGNSPRIDPETGYGYITDVCLKRKIRNYVELCKDGESGYNILIKPDKSLNTKFTEAYDAEGLTKKNKGKNADDIKKAREYMCRNYYDVRMFGAVMSTGDDPCGIVRGPVQINFARSLSEINIQDITITRQARTTDERKETGETEMGRKNIIPYALYRAEGYVSAALANKVTDISEEDIELLWTAIINMFEHDHSAARGKMCMRKLYVFKHNNVLGNSPSHILFDKISIKLKEEKPPRKFEDYQISLDTIMPDGVKLIEKL
;
A
#
# COMPACT_ATOMS: atom_id res chain seq x y z
N MET A 1 9.75 -2.73 -30.31
CA MET A 1 10.93 -3.11 -29.49
C MET A 1 10.84 -2.38 -28.14
N ALA A 2 10.45 -3.05 -27.08
CA ALA A 2 10.41 -2.48 -25.74
C ALA A 2 11.86 -2.17 -25.28
N LYS A 3 12.15 -0.92 -24.94
CA LYS A 3 13.44 -0.53 -24.37
C LYS A 3 13.65 -1.34 -23.08
N LYS A 4 14.62 -2.26 -23.07
CA LYS A 4 15.03 -2.93 -21.82
C LYS A 4 15.35 -1.86 -20.78
N ARG A 5 14.70 -1.92 -19.60
CA ARG A 5 15.06 -1.08 -18.46
C ARG A 5 16.57 -1.22 -18.22
N ARG A 6 17.30 -0.11 -18.19
CA ARG A 6 18.73 -0.12 -17.82
C ARG A 6 18.83 -0.73 -16.41
N ARG A 7 19.75 -1.65 -16.21
CA ARG A 7 20.11 -2.18 -14.88
C ARG A 7 20.65 -0.99 -14.07
N THR A 8 19.82 -0.37 -13.26
CA THR A 8 20.23 0.62 -12.26
C THR A 8 20.84 -0.13 -11.09
N MET A 9 21.80 0.49 -10.39
CA MET A 9 22.41 -0.18 -9.23
C MET A 9 21.34 -0.43 -8.17
N ALA A 10 21.31 -1.65 -7.63
CA ALA A 10 20.43 -2.01 -6.53
C ALA A 10 20.71 -1.14 -5.29
N ILE A 11 19.71 -0.95 -4.45
CA ILE A 11 19.81 -0.13 -3.24
C ILE A 11 20.88 -0.66 -2.28
N LYS A 12 21.59 0.24 -1.63
CA LYS A 12 22.67 -0.11 -0.67
C LYS A 12 22.27 0.05 0.78
N ASN A 13 21.14 0.70 1.03
CA ASN A 13 20.70 1.11 2.35
C ASN A 13 19.38 0.41 2.72
N ARG A 14 19.29 -0.10 3.94
CA ARG A 14 18.01 -0.44 4.56
C ARG A 14 17.28 0.84 4.92
N TYR A 15 15.92 0.80 4.81
CA TYR A 15 15.07 1.88 5.29
C TYR A 15 13.98 1.31 6.19
N ASP A 16 13.69 2.00 7.28
CA ASP A 16 12.48 1.84 8.06
C ASP A 16 11.69 3.14 7.96
N PHE A 17 10.36 3.09 8.01
CA PHE A 17 9.57 4.31 7.86
C PHE A 17 8.27 4.27 8.65
N VAL A 18 7.78 5.46 9.00
CA VAL A 18 6.49 5.66 9.68
C VAL A 18 5.66 6.63 8.86
N MET A 19 4.43 6.24 8.58
CA MET A 19 3.41 7.06 7.94
C MET A 19 2.36 7.48 8.96
N LEU A 20 2.00 8.76 8.97
CA LEU A 20 0.84 9.28 9.67
C LEU A 20 -0.12 9.87 8.64
N PHE A 21 -1.34 9.39 8.66
CA PHE A 21 -2.39 9.89 7.78
C PHE A 21 -3.73 9.86 8.49
N ASP A 22 -4.64 10.72 8.08
CA ASP A 22 -5.95 10.80 8.71
C ASP A 22 -7.10 10.55 7.74
N VAL A 23 -8.26 10.32 8.32
CA VAL A 23 -9.54 10.25 7.64
C VAL A 23 -10.53 11.16 8.34
N GLU A 24 -11.31 11.88 7.56
CA GLU A 24 -12.39 12.74 8.01
C GLU A 24 -13.67 12.39 7.24
N ASN A 25 -14.74 12.08 7.98
CA ASN A 25 -16.06 11.74 7.44
C ASN A 25 -16.03 10.64 6.36
N GLY A 26 -15.29 9.55 6.63
CA GLY A 26 -15.08 8.51 5.63
C GLY A 26 -14.86 7.12 6.19
N ASN A 27 -14.84 6.15 5.27
CA ASN A 27 -14.49 4.76 5.52
C ASN A 27 -13.16 4.45 4.83
N PRO A 28 -12.05 4.39 5.56
CA PRO A 28 -10.73 4.20 4.97
C PRO A 28 -10.49 2.79 4.45
N ASN A 29 -11.13 1.78 5.07
CA ASN A 29 -11.02 0.36 4.72
C ASN A 29 -12.20 -0.43 5.26
N GLY A 30 -13.23 -0.56 4.42
CA GLY A 30 -14.42 -1.32 4.78
C GLY A 30 -14.16 -2.81 4.96
N ASP A 31 -14.94 -3.43 5.85
CA ASP A 31 -14.94 -4.85 6.12
C ASP A 31 -16.10 -5.53 5.38
N PRO A 32 -15.83 -6.40 4.36
CA PRO A 32 -16.88 -7.11 3.65
C PRO A 32 -17.75 -7.98 4.56
N ASP A 33 -17.16 -8.54 5.63
CA ASP A 33 -17.85 -9.44 6.56
C ASP A 33 -18.72 -8.69 7.57
N ALA A 34 -18.51 -7.37 7.70
CA ALA A 34 -19.24 -6.49 8.62
C ALA A 34 -20.06 -5.41 7.86
N GLY A 35 -20.70 -5.78 6.74
CA GLY A 35 -21.52 -4.85 5.96
C GLY A 35 -20.76 -3.63 5.44
N ASN A 36 -19.48 -3.79 5.12
CA ASN A 36 -18.58 -2.74 4.67
C ASN A 36 -18.37 -1.62 5.71
N SER A 37 -18.53 -1.89 7.00
CA SER A 37 -18.16 -0.97 8.07
C SER A 37 -16.65 -0.76 8.14
N PRO A 38 -16.15 0.40 8.62
CA PRO A 38 -14.75 0.57 8.93
C PRO A 38 -14.25 -0.54 9.87
N ARG A 39 -13.04 -1.05 9.62
CA ARG A 39 -12.46 -2.11 10.43
C ARG A 39 -12.07 -1.60 11.81
N ILE A 40 -12.49 -2.30 12.84
CA ILE A 40 -12.26 -1.98 14.23
C ILE A 40 -11.83 -3.24 14.99
N ASP A 41 -10.91 -3.08 15.92
CA ASP A 41 -10.61 -4.09 16.92
C ASP A 41 -11.70 -4.00 18.02
N PRO A 42 -12.53 -5.02 18.17
CA PRO A 42 -13.69 -4.95 19.06
C PRO A 42 -13.33 -4.91 20.55
N GLU A 43 -12.13 -5.32 20.93
CA GLU A 43 -11.67 -5.29 22.32
C GLU A 43 -11.18 -3.91 22.73
N THR A 44 -10.50 -3.22 21.80
CA THR A 44 -9.80 -1.97 22.11
C THR A 44 -10.49 -0.73 21.53
N GLY A 45 -11.45 -0.91 20.63
CA GLY A 45 -12.10 0.21 19.93
C GLY A 45 -11.19 0.93 18.92
N TYR A 46 -9.96 0.46 18.68
CA TYR A 46 -9.04 1.08 17.72
C TYR A 46 -9.34 0.61 16.30
N GLY A 47 -9.37 1.55 15.38
CA GLY A 47 -9.52 1.24 13.95
C GLY A 47 -8.23 0.69 13.36
N TYR A 48 -8.37 -0.16 12.33
CA TYR A 48 -7.21 -0.62 11.57
C TYR A 48 -7.46 -0.61 10.07
N ILE A 49 -6.37 -0.47 9.32
CA ILE A 49 -6.35 -0.51 7.85
C ILE A 49 -5.32 -1.56 7.45
N THR A 50 -5.71 -2.48 6.57
CA THR A 50 -4.85 -3.56 6.13
C THR A 50 -3.73 -3.05 5.22
N ASP A 51 -2.58 -3.73 5.25
CA ASP A 51 -1.46 -3.47 4.33
C ASP A 51 -1.88 -3.61 2.87
N VAL A 52 -2.77 -4.55 2.56
CA VAL A 52 -3.32 -4.74 1.21
C VAL A 52 -4.06 -3.49 0.73
N CYS A 53 -4.83 -2.83 1.60
CA CYS A 53 -5.50 -1.57 1.28
C CYS A 53 -4.48 -0.46 0.97
N LEU A 54 -3.45 -0.27 1.80
CA LEU A 54 -2.40 0.73 1.58
C LEU A 54 -1.61 0.43 0.31
N LYS A 55 -1.18 -0.81 0.11
CA LYS A 55 -0.47 -1.25 -1.10
C LYS A 55 -1.31 -1.05 -2.37
N ARG A 56 -2.64 -1.21 -2.30
CA ARG A 56 -3.53 -0.90 -3.43
C ARG A 56 -3.46 0.57 -3.82
N LYS A 57 -3.50 1.48 -2.86
CA LYS A 57 -3.44 2.92 -3.11
C LYS A 57 -2.09 3.34 -3.71
N ILE A 58 -0.99 2.76 -3.22
CA ILE A 58 0.34 2.95 -3.81
C ILE A 58 0.38 2.46 -5.27
N ARG A 59 -0.18 1.26 -5.55
CA ARG A 59 -0.27 0.73 -6.93
C ARG A 59 -1.07 1.66 -7.84
N ASN A 60 -2.21 2.14 -7.37
CA ASN A 60 -3.06 3.05 -8.15
C ASN A 60 -2.29 4.33 -8.51
N TYR A 61 -1.56 4.92 -7.56
CA TYR A 61 -0.75 6.10 -7.82
C TYR A 61 0.36 5.83 -8.83
N VAL A 62 1.10 4.72 -8.68
CA VAL A 62 2.16 4.34 -9.62
C VAL A 62 1.60 4.11 -11.02
N GLU A 63 0.44 3.46 -11.14
CA GLU A 63 -0.24 3.28 -12.43
C GLU A 63 -0.58 4.61 -13.09
N LEU A 64 -1.09 5.58 -12.32
CA LEU A 64 -1.42 6.92 -12.83
C LEU A 64 -0.19 7.69 -13.33
N CYS A 65 0.92 7.67 -12.58
CA CYS A 65 2.08 8.50 -12.92
C CYS A 65 3.06 7.82 -13.88
N LYS A 66 2.95 6.48 -14.08
CA LYS A 66 3.86 5.67 -14.89
C LYS A 66 3.14 4.88 -15.99
N ASP A 67 1.94 5.31 -16.36
CA ASP A 67 1.14 4.64 -17.38
C ASP A 67 1.91 4.50 -18.70
N GLY A 68 1.96 3.28 -19.24
CA GLY A 68 2.68 2.96 -20.48
C GLY A 68 4.21 2.94 -20.35
N GLU A 69 4.81 3.31 -19.22
CA GLU A 69 6.26 3.21 -19.03
C GLU A 69 6.71 1.76 -18.79
N SER A 70 7.70 1.32 -19.59
CA SER A 70 8.26 -0.04 -19.45
C SER A 70 8.88 -0.25 -18.06
N GLY A 71 8.51 -1.37 -17.43
CA GLY A 71 9.02 -1.75 -16.10
C GLY A 71 8.18 -1.22 -14.94
N TYR A 72 7.08 -0.51 -15.20
CA TYR A 72 6.18 0.01 -14.16
C TYR A 72 4.76 -0.54 -14.24
N ASN A 73 4.57 -1.66 -14.94
CA ASN A 73 3.28 -2.34 -14.93
C ASN A 73 2.89 -2.76 -13.51
N ILE A 74 1.58 -2.91 -13.29
CA ILE A 74 1.01 -3.44 -12.04
C ILE A 74 0.44 -4.83 -12.31
N LEU A 75 0.93 -5.82 -11.56
CA LEU A 75 0.43 -7.19 -11.65
C LEU A 75 -0.98 -7.31 -11.09
N ILE A 76 -1.17 -6.78 -9.87
CA ILE A 76 -2.44 -6.90 -9.15
C ILE A 76 -3.38 -5.78 -9.59
N LYS A 77 -4.04 -5.95 -10.73
CA LYS A 77 -5.13 -5.10 -11.24
C LYS A 77 -6.15 -5.92 -12.04
N PRO A 78 -7.42 -5.46 -12.14
CA PRO A 78 -8.52 -6.23 -12.72
C PRO A 78 -8.62 -6.13 -14.25
N ASP A 79 -7.51 -5.97 -14.96
CA ASP A 79 -7.48 -5.85 -16.44
C ASP A 79 -7.45 -7.22 -17.13
N LYS A 80 -6.55 -8.10 -16.70
CA LYS A 80 -6.34 -9.43 -17.24
C LYS A 80 -6.18 -10.45 -16.10
N SER A 81 -6.46 -11.72 -16.35
CA SER A 81 -6.18 -12.76 -15.37
C SER A 81 -4.68 -12.85 -15.07
N LEU A 82 -4.33 -13.29 -13.86
CA LEU A 82 -2.93 -13.50 -13.48
C LEU A 82 -2.25 -14.52 -14.40
N ASN A 83 -2.95 -15.60 -14.74
CA ASN A 83 -2.41 -16.63 -15.63
C ASN A 83 -2.08 -16.08 -17.02
N THR A 84 -2.90 -15.19 -17.58
CA THR A 84 -2.58 -14.51 -18.85
C THR A 84 -1.27 -13.72 -18.75
N LYS A 85 -1.06 -12.97 -17.65
CA LYS A 85 0.18 -12.22 -17.44
C LYS A 85 1.40 -13.11 -17.25
N PHE A 86 1.21 -14.31 -16.66
CA PHE A 86 2.29 -15.30 -16.53
C PHE A 86 2.65 -15.91 -17.89
N THR A 87 1.65 -16.25 -18.71
CA THR A 87 1.86 -16.71 -20.08
C THR A 87 2.59 -15.67 -20.93
N GLU A 88 2.23 -14.39 -20.82
CA GLU A 88 2.94 -13.28 -21.48
C GLU A 88 4.42 -13.23 -21.10
N ALA A 89 4.80 -13.56 -19.83
CA ALA A 89 6.19 -13.63 -19.41
C ALA A 89 6.95 -14.79 -20.10
N TYR A 90 6.31 -15.95 -20.23
CA TYR A 90 6.87 -17.11 -20.93
C TYR A 90 7.07 -16.82 -22.42
N ASP A 91 6.07 -16.23 -23.07
CA ASP A 91 6.15 -15.86 -24.49
C ASP A 91 7.27 -14.82 -24.74
N ALA A 92 7.39 -13.81 -23.89
CA ALA A 92 8.39 -12.76 -24.02
C ALA A 92 9.83 -13.25 -23.84
N GLU A 93 10.04 -14.25 -22.98
CA GLU A 93 11.36 -14.86 -22.74
C GLU A 93 11.63 -16.07 -23.67
N GLY A 94 10.68 -16.42 -24.57
CA GLY A 94 10.82 -17.56 -25.47
C GLY A 94 10.88 -18.92 -24.75
N LEU A 95 10.21 -19.01 -23.59
CA LEU A 95 10.21 -20.23 -22.79
C LEU A 95 9.21 -21.24 -23.33
N THR A 96 9.59 -22.51 -23.32
CA THR A 96 8.80 -23.56 -23.95
C THR A 96 7.66 -24.01 -23.03
N LYS A 97 6.42 -23.88 -23.50
CA LYS A 97 5.18 -24.38 -22.84
C LYS A 97 5.12 -25.92 -22.74
N LYS A 98 6.04 -26.65 -23.41
CA LYS A 98 6.04 -28.10 -23.52
C LYS A 98 6.26 -28.88 -22.24
N ASN A 99 6.84 -28.27 -21.20
CA ASN A 99 7.11 -28.94 -19.92
C ASN A 99 6.35 -28.33 -18.74
N LYS A 100 5.26 -27.60 -18.98
CA LYS A 100 4.28 -27.14 -17.99
C LYS A 100 4.91 -26.73 -16.64
N GLY A 101 5.85 -25.77 -16.67
CA GLY A 101 6.38 -25.14 -15.47
C GLY A 101 7.26 -26.01 -14.55
N LYS A 102 7.68 -27.17 -14.99
CA LYS A 102 8.54 -28.06 -14.19
C LYS A 102 10.04 -27.76 -14.31
N ASN A 103 10.45 -26.94 -15.29
CA ASN A 103 11.84 -26.54 -15.44
C ASN A 103 12.15 -25.36 -14.52
N ALA A 104 13.01 -25.58 -13.53
CA ALA A 104 13.42 -24.55 -12.55
C ALA A 104 14.06 -23.31 -13.20
N ASP A 105 14.78 -23.51 -14.31
CA ASP A 105 15.42 -22.40 -15.03
C ASP A 105 14.40 -21.53 -15.76
N ASP A 106 13.35 -22.12 -16.35
CA ASP A 106 12.27 -21.36 -16.99
C ASP A 106 11.47 -20.56 -15.97
N ILE A 107 11.14 -21.17 -14.83
CA ILE A 107 10.50 -20.46 -13.71
C ILE A 107 11.36 -19.29 -13.23
N LYS A 108 12.67 -19.47 -13.15
CA LYS A 108 13.61 -18.41 -12.77
C LYS A 108 13.60 -17.25 -13.77
N LYS A 109 13.68 -17.55 -15.09
CA LYS A 109 13.65 -16.53 -16.14
C LYS A 109 12.32 -15.77 -16.16
N ALA A 110 11.19 -16.51 -16.06
CA ALA A 110 9.86 -15.91 -15.96
C ALA A 110 9.74 -14.98 -14.73
N ARG A 111 10.24 -15.41 -13.56
CA ARG A 111 10.30 -14.60 -12.34
C ARG A 111 11.12 -13.32 -12.52
N GLU A 112 12.28 -13.42 -13.16
CA GLU A 112 13.13 -12.26 -13.48
C GLU A 112 12.41 -11.29 -14.43
N TYR A 113 11.67 -11.82 -15.43
CA TYR A 113 10.81 -11.00 -16.28
C TYR A 113 9.76 -10.25 -15.47
N MET A 114 9.05 -10.95 -14.56
CA MET A 114 8.04 -10.34 -13.71
C MET A 114 8.62 -9.22 -12.84
N CYS A 115 9.78 -9.45 -12.19
CA CYS A 115 10.45 -8.40 -11.42
C CYS A 115 10.86 -7.19 -12.26
N ARG A 116 11.34 -7.41 -13.51
CA ARG A 116 11.74 -6.31 -14.40
C ARG A 116 10.56 -5.47 -14.89
N ASN A 117 9.43 -6.10 -15.16
CA ASN A 117 8.30 -5.45 -15.84
C ASN A 117 7.19 -4.98 -14.91
N TYR A 118 7.09 -5.55 -13.71
CA TYR A 118 6.02 -5.25 -12.75
C TYR A 118 6.59 -4.59 -11.49
N TYR A 119 6.24 -3.31 -11.28
CA TYR A 119 6.71 -2.55 -10.12
C TYR A 119 6.28 -3.19 -8.80
N ASP A 120 5.02 -3.56 -8.67
CA ASP A 120 4.48 -4.14 -7.45
C ASP A 120 5.05 -5.52 -7.12
N VAL A 121 5.44 -6.31 -8.13
CA VAL A 121 6.12 -7.59 -7.93
C VAL A 121 7.50 -7.37 -7.32
N ARG A 122 8.31 -6.45 -7.90
CA ARG A 122 9.65 -6.22 -7.37
C ARG A 122 9.67 -5.48 -6.04
N MET A 123 8.65 -4.66 -5.73
CA MET A 123 8.55 -3.94 -4.47
C MET A 123 7.94 -4.78 -3.35
N PHE A 124 6.74 -5.31 -3.57
CA PHE A 124 5.95 -5.97 -2.51
C PHE A 124 6.02 -7.50 -2.55
N GLY A 125 6.49 -8.05 -3.65
CA GLY A 125 6.48 -9.48 -3.90
C GLY A 125 5.14 -10.01 -4.41
N ALA A 126 5.15 -11.27 -4.86
CA ALA A 126 3.97 -11.96 -5.30
C ALA A 126 4.15 -13.49 -5.24
N VAL A 127 3.05 -14.21 -5.02
CA VAL A 127 2.97 -15.65 -5.21
C VAL A 127 2.40 -15.91 -6.59
N MET A 128 3.23 -16.41 -7.51
CA MET A 128 2.92 -16.61 -8.93
C MET A 128 3.12 -18.08 -9.31
N SER A 129 2.69 -18.99 -8.42
CA SER A 129 2.92 -20.44 -8.57
C SER A 129 1.73 -21.18 -9.15
N THR A 130 0.67 -20.47 -9.55
CA THR A 130 -0.57 -21.03 -10.08
C THR A 130 -0.55 -21.07 -11.61
N GLY A 131 -1.41 -21.92 -12.18
CA GLY A 131 -1.57 -22.03 -13.65
C GLY A 131 -0.53 -22.92 -14.31
N ASP A 132 -0.57 -22.93 -15.66
CA ASP A 132 0.30 -23.76 -16.50
C ASP A 132 1.71 -23.17 -16.68
N ASP A 133 1.86 -21.85 -16.52
CA ASP A 133 3.08 -21.08 -16.72
C ASP A 133 3.51 -20.36 -15.41
N PRO A 134 3.92 -21.10 -14.35
CA PRO A 134 4.23 -20.49 -13.06
C PRO A 134 5.51 -19.66 -13.12
N CYS A 135 5.45 -18.46 -12.51
CA CYS A 135 6.61 -17.57 -12.36
C CYS A 135 7.26 -17.67 -10.97
N GLY A 136 6.82 -18.65 -10.15
CA GLY A 136 7.38 -18.89 -8.81
C GLY A 136 6.95 -17.86 -7.76
N ILE A 137 7.76 -17.74 -6.72
CA ILE A 137 7.47 -16.85 -5.57
C ILE A 137 8.52 -15.76 -5.52
N VAL A 138 8.09 -14.51 -5.36
CA VAL A 138 8.94 -13.35 -5.10
C VAL A 138 8.64 -12.83 -3.71
N ARG A 139 9.64 -12.82 -2.84
CA ARG A 139 9.58 -12.11 -1.56
C ARG A 139 10.02 -10.67 -1.78
N GLY A 140 9.07 -9.74 -1.68
CA GLY A 140 9.34 -8.33 -1.89
C GLY A 140 10.12 -7.69 -0.74
N PRO A 141 11.05 -6.79 -1.04
CA PRO A 141 11.86 -6.10 -0.04
C PRO A 141 11.07 -5.07 0.77
N VAL A 142 9.95 -4.58 0.27
CA VAL A 142 9.11 -3.59 0.93
C VAL A 142 7.94 -4.26 1.64
N GLN A 143 7.86 -4.08 2.95
CA GLN A 143 6.76 -4.56 3.77
C GLN A 143 6.15 -3.39 4.54
N ILE A 144 4.83 -3.39 4.66
CA ILE A 144 4.04 -2.38 5.39
C ILE A 144 3.18 -3.15 6.38
N ASN A 145 3.16 -2.73 7.63
CA ASN A 145 2.27 -3.28 8.65
C ASN A 145 0.85 -2.72 8.48
N PHE A 146 -0.11 -3.32 9.17
CA PHE A 146 -1.44 -2.71 9.30
C PHE A 146 -1.31 -1.34 9.94
N ALA A 147 -2.02 -0.35 9.41
CA ALA A 147 -2.16 0.91 10.11
C ALA A 147 -3.15 0.76 11.27
N ARG A 148 -2.86 1.41 12.40
CA ARG A 148 -3.75 1.48 13.55
C ARG A 148 -4.08 2.93 13.86
N SER A 149 -5.32 3.18 14.27
CA SER A 149 -5.70 4.51 14.75
C SER A 149 -4.97 4.80 16.08
N LEU A 150 -4.73 6.07 16.36
CA LEU A 150 -4.05 6.53 17.58
C LEU A 150 -5.02 6.83 18.72
N SER A 151 -6.32 6.72 18.45
CA SER A 151 -7.41 6.83 19.42
C SER A 151 -8.49 5.85 19.05
N GLU A 152 -9.34 5.52 19.99
CA GLU A 152 -10.58 4.79 19.73
C GLU A 152 -11.40 5.51 18.65
N ILE A 153 -12.02 4.73 17.77
CA ILE A 153 -12.90 5.26 16.73
C ILE A 153 -14.36 4.98 17.06
N ASN A 154 -15.21 5.93 16.72
CA ASN A 154 -16.66 5.77 16.81
C ASN A 154 -17.24 5.75 15.41
N ILE A 155 -17.78 4.59 15.00
CA ILE A 155 -18.41 4.42 13.69
C ILE A 155 -19.81 5.00 13.74
N GLN A 156 -20.13 5.87 12.78
CA GLN A 156 -21.48 6.43 12.59
C GLN A 156 -22.13 5.75 11.38
N ASP A 157 -23.33 5.22 11.60
CA ASP A 157 -24.22 4.73 10.52
C ASP A 157 -25.10 5.91 10.06
N ILE A 158 -24.88 6.33 8.82
CA ILE A 158 -25.59 7.47 8.22
C ILE A 158 -26.50 6.96 7.13
N THR A 159 -27.79 7.22 7.27
CA THR A 159 -28.77 6.97 6.22
C THR A 159 -28.75 8.10 5.20
N ILE A 160 -28.67 7.73 3.92
CA ILE A 160 -28.74 8.65 2.79
C ILE A 160 -29.93 8.32 1.92
N THR A 161 -30.64 9.34 1.46
CA THR A 161 -31.78 9.19 0.57
C THR A 161 -31.34 9.35 -0.88
N ARG A 162 -31.64 8.36 -1.71
CA ARG A 162 -31.41 8.41 -3.15
C ARG A 162 -32.67 8.97 -3.84
N GLN A 163 -32.53 10.07 -4.56
CA GLN A 163 -33.62 10.65 -5.30
C GLN A 163 -33.92 9.93 -6.62
N ALA A 164 -32.89 9.39 -7.28
CA ALA A 164 -33.04 8.65 -8.52
C ALA A 164 -33.54 7.22 -8.24
N ARG A 165 -34.59 6.81 -8.91
CA ARG A 165 -35.22 5.48 -8.81
C ARG A 165 -34.58 4.52 -9.80
N THR A 166 -34.61 3.23 -9.49
CA THR A 166 -33.98 2.18 -10.32
C THR A 166 -34.88 1.73 -11.45
N THR A 167 -36.23 1.81 -11.28
CA THR A 167 -37.21 1.39 -12.26
C THR A 167 -38.38 2.38 -12.34
N ASP A 168 -39.03 2.45 -13.51
CA ASP A 168 -40.19 3.32 -13.72
C ASP A 168 -41.44 2.88 -12.91
N GLU A 169 -41.58 1.59 -12.62
CA GLU A 169 -42.66 1.02 -11.80
C GLU A 169 -42.71 1.60 -10.38
N ARG A 170 -41.55 1.93 -9.80
CA ARG A 170 -41.42 2.57 -8.48
C ARG A 170 -41.80 4.06 -8.47
N LYS A 171 -42.11 4.65 -9.63
CA LYS A 171 -42.66 6.01 -9.69
C LYS A 171 -44.02 6.13 -9.03
N GLU A 172 -44.84 5.07 -9.13
CA GLU A 172 -46.22 5.09 -8.66
C GLU A 172 -46.35 4.92 -7.15
N THR A 173 -45.37 4.24 -6.50
CA THR A 173 -45.41 3.96 -5.05
C THR A 173 -44.84 5.07 -4.19
N GLY A 174 -44.19 6.07 -4.77
CA GLY A 174 -43.59 7.20 -4.00
C GLY A 174 -42.38 6.84 -3.09
N GLU A 175 -41.97 5.59 -3.06
CA GLU A 175 -40.90 5.13 -2.20
C GLU A 175 -39.54 5.67 -2.64
N THR A 176 -38.84 6.30 -1.69
CA THR A 176 -37.43 6.72 -1.85
C THR A 176 -36.50 5.59 -1.46
N GLU A 177 -35.50 5.29 -2.31
CA GLU A 177 -34.46 4.32 -1.95
C GLU A 177 -33.52 4.91 -0.90
N MET A 178 -33.38 4.22 0.23
CA MET A 178 -32.44 4.59 1.28
C MET A 178 -31.18 3.76 1.17
N GLY A 179 -30.02 4.43 1.21
CA GLY A 179 -28.71 3.81 1.35
C GLY A 179 -28.15 4.08 2.73
N ARG A 180 -27.19 3.26 3.17
CA ARG A 180 -26.45 3.45 4.42
C ARG A 180 -24.98 3.65 4.14
N LYS A 181 -24.33 4.49 4.94
CA LYS A 181 -22.88 4.68 4.96
C LYS A 181 -22.38 4.58 6.38
N ASN A 182 -21.41 3.71 6.59
CA ASN A 182 -20.66 3.65 7.85
C ASN A 182 -19.41 4.48 7.70
N ILE A 183 -19.26 5.51 8.49
CA ILE A 183 -18.12 6.45 8.45
C ILE A 183 -17.48 6.62 9.81
N ILE A 184 -16.21 7.01 9.78
CA ILE A 184 -15.47 7.54 10.93
C ILE A 184 -15.49 9.05 10.83
N PRO A 185 -15.96 9.79 11.86
CA PRO A 185 -15.94 11.25 11.85
C PRO A 185 -14.53 11.82 11.71
N TYR A 186 -13.59 11.25 12.47
CA TYR A 186 -12.17 11.53 12.36
C TYR A 186 -11.33 10.43 13.00
N ALA A 187 -10.19 10.10 12.38
CA ALA A 187 -9.16 9.27 12.99
C ALA A 187 -7.79 9.57 12.37
N LEU A 188 -6.76 9.63 13.22
CA LEU A 188 -5.35 9.65 12.81
C LEU A 188 -4.80 8.22 12.89
N TYR A 189 -4.22 7.73 11.80
CA TYR A 189 -3.63 6.40 11.68
C TYR A 189 -2.12 6.48 11.61
N ARG A 190 -1.46 5.49 12.23
CA ARG A 190 -0.02 5.23 12.11
C ARG A 190 0.18 3.88 11.43
N ALA A 191 1.03 3.86 10.40
CA ALA A 191 1.53 2.63 9.80
C ALA A 191 3.05 2.65 9.76
N GLU A 192 3.65 1.47 9.90
CA GLU A 192 5.09 1.26 9.89
C GLU A 192 5.47 0.38 8.71
N GLY A 193 6.64 0.61 8.16
CA GLY A 193 7.12 -0.18 7.04
C GLY A 193 8.63 -0.29 6.99
N TYR A 194 9.08 -1.22 6.15
CA TYR A 194 10.46 -1.67 6.06
C TYR A 194 10.87 -1.85 4.62
N VAL A 195 12.12 -1.50 4.30
CA VAL A 195 12.75 -1.78 3.01
C VAL A 195 14.06 -2.52 3.26
N SER A 196 14.10 -3.80 2.91
CA SER A 196 15.27 -4.65 3.06
C SER A 196 16.17 -4.56 1.83
N ALA A 197 17.29 -3.86 1.94
CA ALA A 197 18.28 -3.81 0.87
C ALA A 197 18.94 -5.18 0.62
N ALA A 198 19.13 -5.99 1.66
CA ALA A 198 19.66 -7.34 1.52
C ALA A 198 18.79 -8.24 0.66
N LEU A 199 17.46 -8.15 0.86
CA LEU A 199 16.47 -8.90 0.09
C LEU A 199 16.34 -8.34 -1.33
N ALA A 200 16.33 -7.02 -1.49
CA ALA A 200 16.34 -6.35 -2.77
C ALA A 200 17.49 -6.82 -3.67
N ASN A 201 18.71 -6.78 -3.15
CA ASN A 201 19.92 -7.19 -3.88
C ASN A 201 19.93 -8.66 -4.27
N LYS A 202 19.29 -9.52 -3.46
CA LYS A 202 19.26 -10.97 -3.68
C LYS A 202 18.18 -11.43 -4.64
N VAL A 203 17.03 -10.72 -4.68
CA VAL A 203 15.80 -11.26 -5.29
C VAL A 203 15.23 -10.37 -6.38
N THR A 204 15.09 -9.06 -6.15
CA THR A 204 14.24 -8.19 -6.97
C THR A 204 14.96 -7.07 -7.69
N ASP A 205 16.15 -6.71 -7.26
CA ASP A 205 17.03 -5.71 -7.87
C ASP A 205 16.36 -4.33 -7.99
N ILE A 206 15.65 -3.88 -6.91
CA ILE A 206 15.04 -2.54 -6.88
C ILE A 206 16.11 -1.46 -6.84
N SER A 207 15.81 -0.32 -7.43
CA SER A 207 16.70 0.82 -7.54
C SER A 207 16.34 1.95 -6.58
N GLU A 208 17.23 2.92 -6.41
CA GLU A 208 16.94 4.16 -5.68
C GLU A 208 15.78 4.95 -6.34
N GLU A 209 15.63 4.87 -7.67
CA GLU A 209 14.48 5.46 -8.37
C GLU A 209 13.16 4.80 -7.97
N ASP A 210 13.16 3.46 -7.79
CA ASP A 210 11.98 2.74 -7.29
C ASP A 210 11.62 3.17 -5.86
N ILE A 211 12.63 3.43 -5.03
CA ILE A 211 12.45 3.90 -3.66
C ILE A 211 11.92 5.34 -3.64
N GLU A 212 12.46 6.25 -4.45
CA GLU A 212 11.93 7.62 -4.52
C GLU A 212 10.50 7.65 -5.07
N LEU A 213 10.18 6.76 -6.03
CA LEU A 213 8.81 6.58 -6.49
C LEU A 213 7.89 6.05 -5.37
N LEU A 214 8.39 5.13 -4.51
CA LEU A 214 7.64 4.67 -3.35
C LEU A 214 7.29 5.82 -2.40
N TRP A 215 8.27 6.68 -2.07
CA TRP A 215 8.01 7.83 -1.19
C TRP A 215 7.02 8.80 -1.81
N THR A 216 7.17 9.10 -3.09
CA THR A 216 6.24 9.96 -3.83
C THR A 216 4.83 9.36 -3.85
N ALA A 217 4.73 8.04 -4.09
CA ALA A 217 3.44 7.34 -4.09
C ALA A 217 2.79 7.35 -2.70
N ILE A 218 3.54 7.12 -1.63
CA ILE A 218 3.03 7.18 -0.25
C ILE A 218 2.49 8.59 0.06
N ILE A 219 3.22 9.63 -0.29
CA ILE A 219 2.81 11.02 -0.02
C ILE A 219 1.51 11.38 -0.74
N ASN A 220 1.36 10.93 -1.99
CA ASN A 220 0.28 11.38 -2.87
C ASN A 220 -0.84 10.34 -3.06
N MET A 221 -0.78 9.16 -2.45
CA MET A 221 -1.72 8.07 -2.72
C MET A 221 -3.18 8.38 -2.40
N PHE A 222 -3.44 9.35 -1.54
CA PHE A 222 -4.80 9.77 -1.19
C PHE A 222 -5.33 10.88 -2.08
N GLU A 223 -4.47 11.67 -2.70
CA GLU A 223 -4.86 12.81 -3.57
C GLU A 223 -5.61 12.38 -4.85
N HIS A 224 -5.43 11.13 -5.26
CA HIS A 224 -6.09 10.56 -6.44
C HIS A 224 -7.02 9.39 -6.12
N ASP A 225 -7.29 9.12 -4.82
CA ASP A 225 -8.11 8.01 -4.36
C ASP A 225 -9.45 8.46 -3.76
N HIS A 226 -9.97 9.59 -4.22
CA HIS A 226 -11.23 10.13 -3.73
C HIS A 226 -12.42 9.27 -4.14
N SER A 227 -13.33 9.03 -3.21
CA SER A 227 -14.64 8.41 -3.48
C SER A 227 -15.66 8.83 -2.42
N ALA A 228 -16.93 8.68 -2.76
CA ALA A 228 -18.03 9.03 -1.85
C ALA A 228 -18.02 8.23 -0.52
N ALA A 229 -17.37 7.07 -0.47
CA ALA A 229 -17.27 6.26 0.74
C ALA A 229 -16.04 6.60 1.58
N ARG A 230 -14.92 7.02 0.94
CA ARG A 230 -13.64 7.24 1.64
C ARG A 230 -13.57 8.54 2.42
N GLY A 231 -14.45 9.51 2.12
CA GLY A 231 -14.39 10.84 2.73
C GLY A 231 -13.10 11.56 2.35
N LYS A 232 -12.59 12.39 3.25
CA LYS A 232 -11.31 13.08 3.08
C LYS A 232 -10.22 12.29 3.78
N MET A 233 -9.22 11.83 3.02
CA MET A 233 -8.01 11.20 3.54
C MET A 233 -6.79 12.01 3.13
N CYS A 234 -5.88 12.24 4.08
CA CYS A 234 -4.66 13.02 3.83
C CYS A 234 -3.44 12.35 4.46
N MET A 235 -2.33 12.30 3.73
CA MET A 235 -1.03 12.03 4.32
C MET A 235 -0.59 13.24 5.15
N ARG A 236 -0.21 13.02 6.40
CA ARG A 236 0.17 14.07 7.34
C ARG A 236 1.66 14.13 7.60
N LYS A 237 2.31 12.96 7.74
CA LYS A 237 3.75 12.85 7.97
C LYS A 237 4.31 11.57 7.37
N LEU A 238 5.52 11.68 6.84
CA LEU A 238 6.32 10.53 6.40
C LEU A 238 7.75 10.67 6.95
N TYR A 239 8.08 9.87 7.95
CA TYR A 239 9.40 9.77 8.54
C TYR A 239 10.13 8.57 7.97
N VAL A 240 11.34 8.76 7.46
CA VAL A 240 12.17 7.70 6.86
C VAL A 240 13.49 7.64 7.62
N PHE A 241 13.81 6.47 8.16
CA PHE A 241 15.08 6.16 8.80
C PHE A 241 15.95 5.42 7.79
N LYS A 242 16.95 6.11 7.24
CA LYS A 242 17.90 5.56 6.29
C LYS A 242 19.14 5.05 7.04
N HIS A 243 19.39 3.75 6.93
CA HIS A 243 20.61 3.13 7.46
C HIS A 243 21.77 3.31 6.47
N ASN A 244 23.00 3.31 6.95
CA ASN A 244 24.18 3.42 6.10
C ASN A 244 24.69 2.07 5.58
N ASN A 245 24.02 0.97 5.90
CA ASN A 245 24.35 -0.36 5.41
C ASN A 245 23.12 -1.19 5.02
N VAL A 246 23.39 -2.34 4.38
CA VAL A 246 22.38 -3.25 3.80
C VAL A 246 21.50 -3.95 4.84
N LEU A 247 22.07 -4.31 6.00
CA LEU A 247 21.38 -5.04 7.07
C LEU A 247 20.74 -4.11 8.11
N GLY A 248 21.16 -2.85 8.13
CA GLY A 248 20.72 -1.85 9.09
C GLY A 248 21.66 -1.70 10.30
N ASN A 249 21.56 -0.55 10.97
CA ASN A 249 22.42 -0.13 12.07
C ASN A 249 21.72 -0.17 13.42
N SER A 250 20.38 -0.26 13.42
CA SER A 250 19.57 -0.28 14.64
C SER A 250 18.32 -1.12 14.43
N PRO A 251 17.77 -1.76 15.49
CA PRO A 251 16.45 -2.37 15.44
C PRO A 251 15.34 -1.35 15.13
N SER A 252 14.36 -1.74 14.31
CA SER A 252 13.29 -0.85 13.86
C SER A 252 12.45 -0.27 15.00
N HIS A 253 12.14 -1.08 16.04
CA HIS A 253 11.33 -0.61 17.17
C HIS A 253 11.97 0.58 17.88
N ILE A 254 13.30 0.58 18.08
CA ILE A 254 14.03 1.70 18.69
C ILE A 254 13.86 2.98 17.87
N LEU A 255 13.80 2.87 16.53
CA LEU A 255 13.61 4.00 15.64
C LEU A 255 12.15 4.48 15.66
N PHE A 256 11.20 3.55 15.69
CA PHE A 256 9.77 3.87 15.73
C PHE A 256 9.35 4.51 17.05
N ASP A 257 9.96 4.09 18.17
CA ASP A 257 9.73 4.66 19.51
C ASP A 257 10.22 6.12 19.65
N LYS A 258 11.07 6.60 18.73
CA LYS A 258 11.47 8.01 18.66
C LYS A 258 10.35 8.94 18.21
N ILE A 259 9.25 8.40 17.67
CA ILE A 259 8.07 9.16 17.26
C ILE A 259 6.97 8.90 18.27
N SER A 260 6.79 9.81 19.20
CA SER A 260 5.70 9.78 20.21
C SER A 260 4.55 10.68 19.77
N ILE A 261 3.32 10.15 19.85
CA ILE A 261 2.12 10.88 19.46
C ILE A 261 1.10 10.77 20.57
N LYS A 262 0.61 11.89 21.07
CA LYS A 262 -0.33 11.95 22.19
C LYS A 262 -1.47 12.92 21.86
N LEU A 263 -2.67 12.62 22.35
CA LEU A 263 -3.74 13.62 22.37
C LEU A 263 -3.35 14.78 23.29
N LYS A 264 -3.68 16.00 22.88
CA LYS A 264 -3.47 17.21 23.70
C LYS A 264 -4.50 17.32 24.82
N GLU A 265 -5.70 16.80 24.59
CA GLU A 265 -6.83 16.85 25.53
C GLU A 265 -7.54 15.48 25.53
N GLU A 266 -8.12 15.09 26.67
CA GLU A 266 -8.92 13.87 26.82
C GLU A 266 -10.33 14.05 26.22
N LYS A 267 -10.39 14.23 24.91
CA LYS A 267 -11.63 14.32 24.15
C LYS A 267 -11.48 13.61 22.81
N PRO A 268 -12.58 13.14 22.18
CA PRO A 268 -12.52 12.56 20.85
C PRO A 268 -11.90 13.53 19.84
N PRO A 269 -10.83 13.16 19.13
CA PRO A 269 -10.17 14.05 18.17
C PRO A 269 -11.07 14.30 16.95
N ARG A 270 -10.89 15.48 16.34
CA ARG A 270 -11.61 15.90 15.13
C ARG A 270 -10.71 16.43 14.02
N LYS A 271 -9.42 16.66 14.33
CA LYS A 271 -8.42 17.17 13.39
C LYS A 271 -7.01 16.76 13.81
N PHE A 272 -6.08 16.89 12.88
CA PHE A 272 -4.68 16.53 13.11
C PHE A 272 -4.02 17.32 14.25
N GLU A 273 -4.38 18.60 14.39
CA GLU A 273 -3.86 19.51 15.42
C GLU A 273 -4.28 19.14 16.85
N ASP A 274 -5.24 18.22 17.02
CA ASP A 274 -5.61 17.70 18.35
C ASP A 274 -4.55 16.75 18.91
N TYR A 275 -3.58 16.33 18.08
CA TYR A 275 -2.43 15.53 18.49
C TYR A 275 -1.17 16.37 18.64
N GLN A 276 -0.35 16.00 19.60
CA GLN A 276 1.02 16.46 19.74
C GLN A 276 1.96 15.36 19.25
N ILE A 277 2.79 15.70 18.26
CA ILE A 277 3.84 14.81 17.76
C ILE A 277 5.16 15.29 18.34
N SER A 278 5.87 14.38 19.00
CA SER A 278 7.21 14.64 19.55
C SER A 278 8.18 13.68 18.87
N LEU A 279 9.25 14.23 18.31
CA LEU A 279 10.27 13.51 17.58
C LEU A 279 11.61 13.64 18.31
N ASP A 280 12.16 12.52 18.79
CA ASP A 280 13.54 12.47 19.24
C ASP A 280 14.47 12.41 18.01
N THR A 281 15.21 13.48 17.77
CA THR A 281 16.10 13.63 16.61
C THR A 281 17.48 13.04 16.83
N ILE A 282 17.80 12.54 18.03
CA ILE A 282 19.10 11.89 18.32
C ILE A 282 19.04 10.45 17.75
N MET A 283 19.68 10.23 16.62
CA MET A 283 19.69 8.94 15.93
C MET A 283 20.86 8.07 16.37
N PRO A 284 20.70 6.73 16.37
CA PRO A 284 21.80 5.79 16.52
C PRO A 284 22.84 5.98 15.39
N ASP A 285 24.08 5.62 15.67
CA ASP A 285 25.16 5.68 14.69
C ASP A 285 24.81 4.95 13.39
N GLY A 286 25.05 5.60 12.27
CA GLY A 286 24.76 5.05 10.95
C GLY A 286 23.28 5.10 10.54
N VAL A 287 22.43 5.76 11.30
CA VAL A 287 21.02 6.03 10.93
C VAL A 287 20.80 7.52 10.70
N LYS A 288 20.19 7.85 9.58
CA LYS A 288 19.75 9.22 9.26
C LYS A 288 18.23 9.29 9.21
N LEU A 289 17.65 10.19 9.98
CA LEU A 289 16.25 10.55 9.87
C LEU A 289 16.04 11.52 8.70
N ILE A 290 15.03 11.26 7.88
CA ILE A 290 14.59 12.09 6.78
C ILE A 290 13.09 12.32 6.95
N GLU A 291 12.68 13.54 7.18
CA GLU A 291 11.27 13.94 7.12
C GLU A 291 10.93 14.25 5.67
N LYS A 292 10.07 13.43 5.04
CA LYS A 292 9.66 13.56 3.64
C LYS A 292 8.40 14.40 3.48
N LEU A 293 7.62 14.55 4.58
CA LEU A 293 6.39 15.35 4.67
C LEU A 293 6.20 15.84 6.10
#